data_ea2524ca606c4e8b996137c42a185882
#
_entry.id   ea2524ca606c4e8b996137c42a185882
#
_cell.length_a   1.000
_cell.length_b   1.000
_cell.length_c   1.000
_cell.angle_alpha   90.00
_cell.angle_beta   90.00
_cell.angle_gamma   90.00
#
_symmetry.space_group_name_H-M   'P 1'
#
loop_
_entity.id
_entity.type
_entity.pdbx_description
1 polymer ?
#
loop_
_entity_poly.entity_id
_entity_poly.type
_entity_poly.pdbx_seq_one_letter_code
_entity_poly.pdbx_strand_id
1 'polypeptide(L)'
;MYDPLEGSHTAPKFAAPDPGEAARWYEKHLGFRTAVFDDGNYAIVRRGKLALHLWKCADRAIAENTACYTEIGCVEHLDLLHAEWLEASTYSDFVPGRIEAEPKDQPGHGMREFHLWDPAGNLIGFGASIEKKG
;
A
#
# COMPACT_ATOMS: atom_id res chain seq x y z
N MET A 1 -9.82 27.74 -19.54
CA MET A 1 -8.48 27.18 -19.67
C MET A 1 -8.31 26.05 -18.66
N TYR A 2 -7.86 24.92 -19.12
CA TYR A 2 -7.66 23.80 -18.22
C TYR A 2 -6.20 23.68 -17.80
N ASP A 3 -5.98 23.04 -16.68
CA ASP A 3 -4.65 22.74 -16.16
C ASP A 3 -4.07 21.56 -16.94
N PRO A 4 -2.85 21.69 -17.50
CA PRO A 4 -2.23 20.54 -18.20
C PRO A 4 -2.06 19.29 -17.33
N LEU A 5 -2.11 19.40 -15.98
CA LEU A 5 -2.07 18.26 -15.10
C LEU A 5 -3.42 17.59 -14.91
N GLU A 6 -4.47 18.17 -15.47
CA GLU A 6 -5.81 17.61 -15.37
C GLU A 6 -5.82 16.19 -15.99
N GLY A 7 -6.38 15.23 -15.28
CA GLY A 7 -6.36 13.84 -15.70
C GLY A 7 -5.10 13.07 -15.31
N SER A 8 -4.13 13.77 -14.74
CA SER A 8 -2.90 13.13 -14.25
C SER A 8 -3.11 12.51 -12.88
N HIS A 9 -2.24 11.59 -12.53
CA HIS A 9 -2.20 11.03 -11.19
C HIS A 9 -0.75 10.74 -10.83
N THR A 10 -0.50 10.59 -9.55
CA THR A 10 0.83 10.31 -9.03
C THR A 10 0.84 8.95 -8.37
N ALA A 11 1.85 8.16 -8.64
CA ALA A 11 2.02 6.87 -8.00
C ALA A 11 3.38 6.86 -7.29
N PRO A 12 3.43 6.39 -6.05
CA PRO A 12 4.71 6.22 -5.37
C PRO A 12 5.53 5.11 -6.00
N LYS A 13 6.85 5.21 -5.86
CA LYS A 13 7.78 4.19 -6.35
C LYS A 13 8.44 3.54 -5.15
N PHE A 14 8.25 2.25 -5.01
CA PHE A 14 8.75 1.45 -3.90
C PHE A 14 9.92 0.61 -4.38
N ALA A 15 11.00 0.60 -3.61
CA ALA A 15 12.17 -0.21 -3.90
C ALA A 15 11.90 -1.68 -3.56
N ALA A 16 12.36 -2.58 -4.41
CA ALA A 16 12.25 -4.01 -4.17
C ALA A 16 13.46 -4.71 -4.80
N PRO A 17 14.08 -5.68 -4.11
CA PRO A 17 15.19 -6.42 -4.72
C PRO A 17 14.77 -7.16 -6.00
N ASP A 18 13.53 -7.67 -6.02
CA ASP A 18 12.96 -8.36 -7.17
C ASP A 18 11.53 -7.87 -7.35
N PRO A 19 11.31 -6.86 -8.21
CA PRO A 19 9.96 -6.31 -8.39
C PRO A 19 8.93 -7.31 -8.85
N GLY A 20 9.30 -8.27 -9.70
CA GLY A 20 8.36 -9.31 -10.14
C GLY A 20 7.88 -10.17 -8.99
N GLU A 21 8.79 -10.55 -8.10
CA GLU A 21 8.43 -11.33 -6.93
C GLU A 21 7.61 -10.49 -5.94
N ALA A 22 7.99 -9.23 -5.76
CA ALA A 22 7.22 -8.33 -4.91
C ALA A 22 5.79 -8.17 -5.44
N ALA A 23 5.64 -8.04 -6.76
CA ALA A 23 4.31 -7.92 -7.37
C ALA A 23 3.45 -9.15 -7.05
N ARG A 24 4.03 -10.35 -7.08
CA ARG A 24 3.29 -11.57 -6.73
C ARG A 24 2.80 -11.54 -5.29
N TRP A 25 3.59 -10.98 -4.39
CA TRP A 25 3.19 -10.80 -3.00
C TRP A 25 1.97 -9.87 -2.89
N TYR A 26 2.01 -8.74 -3.58
CA TYR A 26 0.88 -7.82 -3.62
C TYR A 26 -0.36 -8.46 -4.21
N GLU A 27 -0.20 -9.26 -5.24
CA GLU A 27 -1.33 -9.95 -5.87
C GLU A 27 -1.93 -10.99 -4.93
N LYS A 28 -1.09 -11.85 -4.38
CA LYS A 28 -1.55 -12.97 -3.58
C LYS A 28 -2.15 -12.52 -2.25
N HIS A 29 -1.50 -11.59 -1.58
CA HIS A 29 -1.88 -11.24 -0.21
C HIS A 29 -2.74 -10.00 -0.11
N LEU A 30 -2.60 -9.06 -1.02
CA LEU A 30 -3.32 -7.81 -0.92
C LEU A 30 -4.39 -7.63 -1.99
N GLY A 31 -4.50 -8.57 -2.93
CA GLY A 31 -5.55 -8.53 -3.94
C GLY A 31 -5.31 -7.50 -5.04
N PHE A 32 -4.06 -7.12 -5.26
CA PHE A 32 -3.74 -6.18 -6.33
C PHE A 32 -3.64 -6.89 -7.67
N ARG A 33 -3.94 -6.18 -8.74
CA ARG A 33 -3.61 -6.61 -10.09
C ARG A 33 -2.20 -6.15 -10.40
N THR A 34 -1.48 -6.94 -11.19
CA THR A 34 -0.07 -6.68 -11.43
C THR A 34 0.26 -6.66 -12.91
N ALA A 35 1.25 -5.85 -13.26
CA ALA A 35 1.87 -5.86 -14.58
C ALA A 35 3.37 -5.83 -14.36
N VAL A 36 4.07 -6.79 -14.97
CA VAL A 36 5.50 -6.95 -14.77
C VAL A 36 6.21 -6.64 -16.10
N PHE A 37 7.29 -5.88 -16.00
CA PHE A 37 8.02 -5.38 -17.16
C PHE A 37 9.50 -5.68 -17.00
N ASP A 38 10.24 -5.59 -18.11
CA ASP A 38 11.69 -5.61 -18.09
C ASP A 38 12.25 -6.84 -17.37
N ASP A 39 11.73 -8.02 -17.76
CA ASP A 39 12.14 -9.31 -17.21
C ASP A 39 12.07 -9.37 -15.70
N GLY A 40 11.06 -8.70 -15.12
CA GLY A 40 10.86 -8.70 -13.68
C GLY A 40 11.59 -7.61 -12.94
N ASN A 41 12.26 -6.70 -13.65
CA ASN A 41 13.00 -5.62 -13.01
C ASN A 41 12.16 -4.40 -12.70
N TYR A 42 10.91 -4.40 -13.16
CA TYR A 42 9.96 -3.33 -12.87
C TYR A 42 8.56 -3.91 -12.83
N ALA A 43 7.71 -3.39 -11.95
CA ALA A 43 6.33 -3.84 -11.88
C ALA A 43 5.43 -2.71 -11.44
N ILE A 44 4.17 -2.80 -11.80
CA ILE A 44 3.13 -1.88 -11.34
C ILE A 44 2.03 -2.74 -10.74
N VAL A 45 1.63 -2.40 -9.52
CA VAL A 45 0.53 -3.08 -8.84
C VAL A 45 -0.56 -2.06 -8.56
N ARG A 46 -1.82 -2.47 -8.76
CA ARG A 46 -2.93 -1.55 -8.54
C ARG A 46 -4.17 -2.26 -8.02
N ARG A 47 -4.87 -1.55 -7.17
CA ARG A 47 -6.16 -1.97 -6.67
C ARG A 47 -7.00 -0.71 -6.45
N GLY A 48 -8.18 -0.64 -7.07
CA GLY A 48 -8.94 0.59 -7.07
C GLY A 48 -8.12 1.71 -7.69
N LYS A 49 -8.02 2.83 -6.99
CA LYS A 49 -7.22 3.96 -7.47
C LYS A 49 -5.81 3.97 -6.90
N LEU A 50 -5.48 3.00 -6.06
CA LEU A 50 -4.13 2.90 -5.52
C LEU A 50 -3.25 2.17 -6.50
N ALA A 51 -2.19 2.83 -6.94
CA ALA A 51 -1.18 2.23 -7.82
C ALA A 51 0.19 2.47 -7.22
N LEU A 52 1.02 1.44 -7.24
CA LEU A 52 2.39 1.50 -6.76
C LEU A 52 3.30 1.00 -7.86
N HIS A 53 4.41 1.71 -8.08
CA HIS A 53 5.45 1.26 -8.99
C HIS A 53 6.55 0.61 -8.17
N LEU A 54 6.99 -0.56 -8.59
CA LEU A 54 8.05 -1.29 -7.92
C LEU A 54 9.28 -1.23 -8.80
N TRP A 55 10.39 -0.72 -8.28
CA TRP A 55 11.62 -0.60 -9.06
C TRP A 55 12.72 -1.41 -8.41
N LYS A 56 13.64 -1.89 -9.23
CA LYS A 56 14.69 -2.79 -8.74
C LYS A 56 15.69 -2.02 -7.92
N CYS A 57 15.77 -2.35 -6.65
CA CYS A 57 16.74 -1.76 -5.74
C CYS A 57 16.88 -2.69 -4.54
N ALA A 58 18.10 -3.15 -4.32
CA ALA A 58 18.38 -4.09 -3.23
C ALA A 58 18.78 -3.39 -1.93
N ASP A 59 18.88 -2.06 -1.94
CA ASP A 59 19.25 -1.31 -0.74
C ASP A 59 18.06 -1.22 0.20
N ARG A 60 18.09 -2.03 1.24
CA ARG A 60 16.98 -2.12 2.19
C ARG A 60 16.72 -0.80 2.91
N ALA A 61 17.76 0.01 3.11
CA ALA A 61 17.58 1.30 3.77
C ALA A 61 16.69 2.23 2.95
N ILE A 62 16.73 2.12 1.63
CA ILE A 62 15.87 2.94 0.78
C ILE A 62 14.41 2.54 0.98
N ALA A 63 14.11 1.23 0.93
CA ALA A 63 12.74 0.76 1.15
C ALA A 63 12.25 1.13 2.55
N GLU A 64 13.08 0.93 3.57
CA GLU A 64 12.70 1.19 4.95
C GLU A 64 12.48 2.67 5.24
N ASN A 65 12.91 3.54 4.34
CA ASN A 65 12.70 4.98 4.46
C ASN A 65 11.71 5.51 3.42
N THR A 66 10.97 4.63 2.78
CA THR A 66 9.98 4.99 1.77
C THR A 66 8.58 4.71 2.32
N ALA A 67 7.70 5.70 2.18
CA ALA A 67 6.34 5.58 2.68
C ALA A 67 5.36 6.30 1.76
N CYS A 68 4.11 5.87 1.79
CA CYS A 68 3.03 6.63 1.20
C CYS A 68 1.79 6.51 2.09
N TYR A 69 0.82 7.37 1.84
CA TYR A 69 -0.42 7.40 2.61
C TYR A 69 -1.59 7.34 1.64
N THR A 70 -2.53 6.45 1.93
CA THR A 70 -3.72 6.29 1.11
C THR A 70 -4.94 6.63 1.94
N GLU A 71 -5.73 7.57 1.46
CA GLU A 71 -6.97 7.91 2.13
C GLU A 71 -8.08 7.00 1.62
N ILE A 72 -8.77 6.35 2.55
CA ILE A 72 -9.89 5.45 2.27
C ILE A 72 -11.18 6.24 2.43
N GLY A 73 -12.19 5.91 1.63
CA GLY A 73 -13.39 6.70 1.54
C GLY A 73 -14.21 6.80 2.81
N CYS A 74 -14.19 5.77 3.66
CA CYS A 74 -14.93 5.81 4.92
C CYS A 74 -14.36 4.77 5.88
N VAL A 75 -14.70 4.94 7.17
CA VAL A 75 -14.20 4.06 8.23
C VAL A 75 -14.63 2.61 8.00
N GLU A 76 -15.85 2.40 7.51
CA GLU A 76 -16.32 1.04 7.26
C GLU A 76 -15.47 0.33 6.22
N HIS A 77 -15.08 1.02 5.17
CA HIS A 77 -14.20 0.46 4.15
C HIS A 77 -12.80 0.20 4.71
N LEU A 78 -12.32 1.11 5.54
CA LEU A 78 -11.01 0.93 6.17
C LEU A 78 -10.99 -0.33 7.03
N ASP A 79 -12.02 -0.53 7.84
CA ASP A 79 -12.10 -1.68 8.72
C ASP A 79 -12.21 -2.99 7.93
N LEU A 80 -12.98 -2.99 6.84
CA LEU A 80 -13.09 -4.18 5.98
C LEU A 80 -11.76 -4.52 5.33
N LEU A 81 -11.06 -3.50 4.84
CA LEU A 81 -9.77 -3.71 4.20
C LEU A 81 -8.75 -4.25 5.20
N HIS A 82 -8.72 -3.67 6.40
CA HIS A 82 -7.83 -4.15 7.45
C HIS A 82 -8.10 -5.61 7.79
N ALA A 83 -9.37 -5.98 7.94
CA ALA A 83 -9.75 -7.35 8.28
C ALA A 83 -9.30 -8.32 7.18
N GLU A 84 -9.48 -7.94 5.92
CA GLU A 84 -9.06 -8.76 4.78
C GLU A 84 -7.56 -9.03 4.84
N TRP A 85 -6.77 -7.99 5.06
CA TRP A 85 -5.31 -8.11 5.04
C TRP A 85 -4.74 -8.72 6.32
N LEU A 86 -5.43 -8.51 7.44
CA LEU A 86 -5.03 -9.16 8.69
C LEU A 86 -5.15 -10.68 8.54
N GLU A 87 -6.21 -11.16 7.87
CA GLU A 87 -6.34 -12.58 7.60
C GLU A 87 -5.23 -13.07 6.67
N ALA A 88 -4.91 -12.30 5.62
CA ALA A 88 -3.80 -12.66 4.73
C ALA A 88 -2.48 -12.77 5.50
N SER A 89 -2.30 -11.97 6.54
CA SER A 89 -1.06 -11.96 7.31
C SER A 89 -0.85 -13.24 8.11
N THR A 90 -1.85 -14.10 8.21
CA THR A 90 -1.70 -15.39 8.88
C THR A 90 -0.99 -16.43 8.02
N TYR A 91 -0.84 -16.18 6.72
CA TYR A 91 -0.12 -17.11 5.84
C TYR A 91 1.39 -16.93 6.02
N SER A 92 2.09 -18.07 6.01
CA SER A 92 3.53 -18.05 6.30
C SER A 92 4.34 -17.21 5.30
N ASP A 93 3.90 -17.13 4.06
CA ASP A 93 4.62 -16.39 3.03
C ASP A 93 4.23 -14.90 2.96
N PHE A 94 3.39 -14.45 3.88
CA PHE A 94 3.15 -13.02 4.07
C PHE A 94 4.40 -12.34 4.64
N VAL A 95 5.08 -13.03 5.55
CA VAL A 95 6.30 -12.52 6.19
C VAL A 95 7.42 -12.47 5.16
N PRO A 96 8.29 -11.44 5.15
CA PRO A 96 8.49 -10.44 6.21
C PRO A 96 7.57 -9.21 6.12
N GLY A 97 6.57 -9.23 5.26
CA GLY A 97 5.53 -8.22 5.31
C GLY A 97 4.84 -8.24 6.67
N ARG A 98 4.24 -7.14 7.06
CA ARG A 98 3.51 -7.09 8.33
C ARG A 98 2.44 -6.02 8.31
N ILE A 99 1.49 -6.17 9.20
CA ILE A 99 0.36 -5.25 9.32
C ILE A 99 0.08 -5.02 10.80
N GLU A 100 -0.32 -3.82 11.17
CA GLU A 100 -0.73 -3.54 12.53
C GLU A 100 -1.95 -4.37 12.92
N ALA A 101 -2.00 -4.80 14.18
CA ALA A 101 -3.03 -5.72 14.66
C ALA A 101 -4.42 -5.12 14.58
N GLU A 102 -4.54 -3.80 14.70
CA GLU A 102 -5.83 -3.14 14.65
C GLU A 102 -5.69 -1.69 14.19
N PRO A 103 -6.72 -1.14 13.54
CA PRO A 103 -6.74 0.29 13.25
C PRO A 103 -6.87 1.09 14.53
N LYS A 104 -6.33 2.31 14.53
CA LYS A 104 -6.38 3.18 15.69
C LYS A 104 -6.92 4.55 15.31
N ASP A 105 -7.74 5.09 16.18
CA ASP A 105 -8.25 6.44 16.01
C ASP A 105 -7.17 7.43 16.44
N GLN A 106 -6.93 8.42 15.59
CA GLN A 106 -5.96 9.49 15.83
C GLN A 106 -6.72 10.78 16.02
N PRO A 107 -7.12 11.09 17.24
CA PRO A 107 -7.99 12.26 17.47
C PRO A 107 -7.31 13.57 17.10
N GLY A 108 -5.98 13.62 17.12
CA GLY A 108 -5.25 14.83 16.77
C GLY A 108 -5.47 15.28 15.34
N HIS A 109 -5.80 14.38 14.43
CA HIS A 109 -6.09 14.75 13.05
C HIS A 109 -7.34 14.07 12.49
N GLY A 110 -8.20 13.54 13.37
CA GLY A 110 -9.54 13.08 12.99
C GLY A 110 -9.57 11.91 12.05
N MET A 111 -8.59 11.03 12.13
CA MET A 111 -8.46 9.88 11.24
C MET A 111 -8.39 8.58 12.03
N ARG A 112 -8.96 7.52 11.45
CA ARG A 112 -8.66 6.16 11.88
C ARG A 112 -7.63 5.61 10.90
N GLU A 113 -6.57 4.99 11.42
CA GLU A 113 -5.43 4.60 10.58
C GLU A 113 -4.91 3.23 10.94
N PHE A 114 -4.35 2.55 9.94
CA PHE A 114 -3.49 1.41 10.18
C PHE A 114 -2.33 1.46 9.19
N HIS A 115 -1.28 0.70 9.49
CA HIS A 115 -0.07 0.68 8.68
C HIS A 115 0.24 -0.75 8.25
N LEU A 116 0.81 -0.85 7.06
CA LEU A 116 1.22 -2.12 6.47
C LEU A 116 2.61 -1.92 5.86
N TRP A 117 3.46 -2.93 6.04
CA TRP A 117 4.81 -2.94 5.46
C TRP A 117 4.92 -4.08 4.48
N ASP A 118 5.43 -3.80 3.28
CA ASP A 118 5.66 -4.86 2.32
C ASP A 118 6.95 -5.61 2.68
N PRO A 119 7.26 -6.73 1.98
CA PRO A 119 8.45 -7.52 2.34
C PRO A 119 9.77 -6.78 2.27
N ALA A 120 9.89 -5.76 1.42
CA ALA A 120 11.11 -4.97 1.33
C ALA A 120 11.22 -3.95 2.45
N GLY A 121 10.13 -3.64 3.13
CA GLY A 121 10.10 -2.67 4.22
C GLY A 121 9.43 -1.36 3.86
N ASN A 122 8.90 -1.21 2.66
CA ASN A 122 8.16 -0.01 2.29
C ASN A 122 6.87 0.08 3.13
N LEU A 123 6.54 1.29 3.55
CA LEU A 123 5.41 1.52 4.45
C LEU A 123 4.24 2.15 3.71
N ILE A 124 3.06 1.58 3.91
CA ILE A 124 1.81 2.20 3.43
C ILE A 124 0.94 2.49 4.64
N GLY A 125 0.62 3.78 4.85
CA GLY A 125 -0.38 4.18 5.82
C GLY A 125 -1.74 4.26 5.14
N PHE A 126 -2.77 3.80 5.83
CA PHE A 126 -4.16 3.89 5.36
C PHE A 126 -4.96 4.62 6.39
N GLY A 127 -5.79 5.56 5.94
CA GLY A 127 -6.59 6.32 6.88
C GLY A 127 -7.95 6.68 6.33
N ALA A 128 -8.93 6.84 7.21
CA ALA A 128 -10.26 7.31 6.87
C ALA A 128 -10.73 8.29 7.93
N SER A 129 -11.47 9.28 7.50
CA SER A 129 -12.00 10.31 8.38
C SER A 129 -13.01 9.71 9.35
N ILE A 130 -12.83 10.01 10.63
CA ILE A 130 -13.81 9.65 11.66
C ILE A 130 -14.73 10.81 12.00
N GLU A 131 -14.58 11.90 11.27
CA GLU A 131 -15.40 13.08 11.51
C GLU A 131 -16.86 12.78 11.25
N LYS A 132 -17.70 13.15 12.20
CA LYS A 132 -19.11 12.96 12.04
C LYS A 132 -19.71 14.13 11.31
N LYS A 133 -20.58 13.82 10.37
CA LYS A 133 -21.35 14.85 9.74
C LYS A 133 -22.35 15.39 10.74
N GLY A 134 -22.26 16.63 10.99
CA GLY A 134 -23.09 17.29 11.99
C GLY A 134 -24.51 17.49 11.54
#